data_31effc6d50271e746af9d721d778458e
#
_entry.id   31effc6d50271e746af9d721d778458e
#
_cell.length_a   1.000
_cell.length_b   1.000
_cell.length_c   1.000
_cell.angle_alpha   90.00
_cell.angle_beta   90.00
_cell.angle_gamma   90.00
#
_symmetry.space_group_name_H-M   'P 1'
#
loop_
_entity.id
_entity.type
_entity.pdbx_description
1 polymer ?
#
loop_
_entity_poly.entity_id
_entity_poly.type
_entity_poly.pdbx_seq_one_letter_code
_entity_poly.pdbx_strand_id
1 'polypeptide(L)'
;IIKEIADPNDPNFTDYPRASVDEMVAYIDGLFGEVINSDAIPETTFASGGASENRDHSDHNNAKYALSEAVRPTKAAALALRARLWVYAASPLFNGGYTEAVQTVNYDGTPIFPASNPEKWKTAKQHLETFLNFAEDMGYGLFEVEEEGIVNADKSVYELFQYYNDEIIWATNQNGYYAVSSAMEKRSNPLGVYNGWANLGVFQETVDAFFMSNGLEINDSGSGYSEEGFADLPNRINEDKRVDKNVYNMYHGREPRFYAAITYEGRSWHVQPPGNANYVTSFAKGGDTDLSRLENPKTGYMLYKFKNRQVYGTTRPASGGKLELFKQWARPNILLRLADFYLYYAEACNEVDPGDPNVIEYLDRVRRRAGIPGYKELKEQGKKDIIGNQEKQRWAIQRERQVEFLCEGQRYFDVRRWMTANDANNPYDQQITRSGMDMTQPNQGVGVGSFFNRVVLERRAWTRAMLLYPIPYTEIQRSPGKILIQNPLW
;
A
#
# COMPACT_ATOMS: atom_id res chain seq x y z
N ILE A 1 -14.73 -26.98 -4.08
CA ILE A 1 -13.34 -27.50 -3.97
C ILE A 1 -13.29 -28.81 -4.71
N ILE A 2 -12.54 -28.86 -5.81
CA ILE A 2 -12.32 -30.11 -6.55
C ILE A 2 -11.16 -30.82 -5.86
N LYS A 3 -11.49 -31.86 -5.09
CA LYS A 3 -10.49 -32.66 -4.34
C LYS A 3 -9.78 -33.71 -5.18
N GLU A 4 -10.37 -34.08 -6.29
CA GLU A 4 -9.86 -35.09 -7.24
C GLU A 4 -9.87 -34.54 -8.64
N ILE A 5 -8.95 -35.01 -9.49
CA ILE A 5 -8.99 -34.68 -10.92
C ILE A 5 -10.27 -35.29 -11.48
N ALA A 6 -11.17 -34.43 -11.93
CA ALA A 6 -12.43 -34.89 -12.51
C ALA A 6 -12.17 -35.68 -13.79
N ASP A 7 -12.75 -36.87 -13.90
CA ASP A 7 -12.76 -37.59 -15.18
C ASP A 7 -13.68 -36.86 -16.15
N PRO A 8 -13.18 -36.37 -17.29
CA PRO A 8 -14.02 -35.70 -18.29
C PRO A 8 -15.10 -36.60 -18.92
N ASN A 9 -15.02 -37.93 -18.69
CA ASN A 9 -16.01 -38.89 -19.14
C ASN A 9 -17.04 -39.21 -18.01
N ASP A 10 -16.88 -38.68 -16.81
CA ASP A 10 -17.88 -38.79 -15.77
C ASP A 10 -19.13 -37.98 -16.19
N PRO A 11 -20.30 -38.59 -16.30
CA PRO A 11 -21.53 -37.86 -16.64
C PRO A 11 -21.90 -36.79 -15.61
N ASN A 12 -21.36 -36.86 -14.37
CA ASN A 12 -21.55 -35.88 -13.31
C ASN A 12 -20.40 -34.86 -13.21
N PHE A 13 -19.47 -34.88 -14.17
CA PHE A 13 -18.31 -33.94 -14.22
C PHE A 13 -18.70 -32.47 -14.07
N THR A 14 -19.91 -32.12 -14.43
CA THR A 14 -20.43 -30.75 -14.47
C THR A 14 -21.26 -30.38 -13.23
N ASP A 15 -21.48 -31.31 -12.31
CA ASP A 15 -22.41 -31.13 -11.20
C ASP A 15 -21.72 -30.68 -9.89
N TYR A 16 -20.62 -29.91 -10.00
CA TYR A 16 -19.93 -29.37 -8.84
C TYR A 16 -20.47 -27.99 -8.47
N PRO A 17 -21.20 -27.84 -7.36
CA PRO A 17 -21.62 -26.54 -6.85
C PRO A 17 -20.42 -25.72 -6.39
N ARG A 18 -20.59 -24.41 -6.27
CA ARG A 18 -19.60 -23.57 -5.64
C ARG A 18 -19.47 -23.98 -4.16
N ALA A 19 -18.23 -24.12 -3.69
CA ALA A 19 -18.00 -24.22 -2.27
C ALA A 19 -18.43 -22.90 -1.59
N SER A 20 -19.01 -23.00 -0.38
CA SER A 20 -19.28 -21.81 0.42
C SER A 20 -17.97 -21.12 0.84
N VAL A 21 -18.08 -19.85 1.23
CA VAL A 21 -16.92 -19.08 1.74
C VAL A 21 -16.32 -19.81 2.96
N ASP A 22 -17.15 -20.31 3.88
CA ASP A 22 -16.67 -20.97 5.09
C ASP A 22 -16.00 -22.31 4.81
N GLU A 23 -16.51 -23.12 3.88
CA GLU A 23 -15.84 -24.33 3.42
C GLU A 23 -14.48 -24.02 2.77
N MET A 24 -14.42 -22.97 1.97
CA MET A 24 -13.17 -22.54 1.33
C MET A 24 -12.15 -22.07 2.37
N VAL A 25 -12.58 -21.26 3.34
CA VAL A 25 -11.73 -20.79 4.45
C VAL A 25 -11.21 -21.99 5.26
N ALA A 26 -12.08 -22.92 5.64
CA ALA A 26 -11.68 -24.10 6.41
C ALA A 26 -10.69 -24.99 5.64
N TYR A 27 -10.91 -25.16 4.34
CA TYR A 27 -10.01 -25.94 3.48
C TYR A 27 -8.62 -25.29 3.36
N ILE A 28 -8.56 -23.99 3.09
CA ILE A 28 -7.29 -23.25 2.97
C ILE A 28 -6.57 -23.22 4.34
N ASP A 29 -7.31 -23.02 5.42
CA ASP A 29 -6.76 -23.06 6.79
C ASP A 29 -6.11 -24.40 7.11
N GLY A 30 -6.77 -25.51 6.73
CA GLY A 30 -6.24 -26.87 6.86
C GLY A 30 -4.92 -27.05 6.10
N LEU A 31 -4.85 -26.58 4.84
CA LEU A 31 -3.62 -26.63 4.04
C LEU A 31 -2.48 -25.82 4.67
N PHE A 32 -2.78 -24.63 5.22
CA PHE A 32 -1.77 -23.88 5.98
C PHE A 32 -1.33 -24.63 7.24
N GLY A 33 -2.25 -25.29 7.92
CA GLY A 33 -1.91 -26.14 9.07
C GLY A 33 -0.92 -27.26 8.72
N GLU A 34 -1.13 -27.95 7.59
CA GLU A 34 -0.21 -28.98 7.10
C GLU A 34 1.18 -28.40 6.79
N VAL A 35 1.23 -27.27 6.07
CA VAL A 35 2.49 -26.60 5.70
C VAL A 35 3.24 -26.11 6.94
N ILE A 36 2.57 -25.46 7.88
CA ILE A 36 3.18 -24.89 9.10
C ILE A 36 3.77 -26.00 9.99
N ASN A 37 3.14 -27.18 10.02
CA ASN A 37 3.61 -28.32 10.80
C ASN A 37 4.63 -29.20 10.07
N SER A 38 4.98 -28.87 8.83
CA SER A 38 5.96 -29.58 8.03
C SER A 38 7.38 -29.11 8.33
N ASP A 39 8.31 -30.06 8.44
CA ASP A 39 9.75 -29.75 8.52
C ASP A 39 10.40 -29.52 7.13
N ALA A 40 9.60 -29.58 6.05
CA ALA A 40 10.10 -29.49 4.68
C ALA A 40 10.36 -28.05 4.20
N ILE A 41 9.85 -27.04 4.91
CA ILE A 41 10.01 -25.62 4.56
C ILE A 41 10.86 -24.88 5.59
N PRO A 42 11.68 -23.90 5.16
CA PRO A 42 12.48 -23.09 6.09
C PRO A 42 11.56 -22.21 6.95
N GLU A 43 12.00 -21.89 8.15
CA GLU A 43 11.24 -21.02 9.05
C GLU A 43 11.18 -19.59 8.53
N THR A 44 12.33 -19.07 8.04
CA THR A 44 12.48 -17.71 7.55
C THR A 44 13.33 -17.67 6.28
N THR A 45 13.40 -16.49 5.64
CA THR A 45 14.33 -16.22 4.54
C THR A 45 15.72 -15.80 5.03
N PHE A 46 15.89 -15.60 6.33
CA PHE A 46 17.17 -15.23 6.91
C PHE A 46 18.14 -16.42 6.87
N ALA A 47 19.43 -16.15 6.62
CA ALA A 47 20.45 -17.14 6.78
C ALA A 47 20.50 -17.63 8.25
N SER A 48 21.00 -18.84 8.46
CA SER A 48 21.13 -19.43 9.80
C SER A 48 21.88 -18.48 10.75
N GLY A 49 21.18 -17.98 11.76
CA GLY A 49 21.68 -16.95 12.69
C GLY A 49 20.67 -15.84 13.00
N GLY A 50 19.54 -15.82 12.24
CA GLY A 50 18.46 -14.87 12.43
C GLY A 50 18.71 -13.47 11.86
N ALA A 51 17.69 -12.63 11.87
CA ALA A 51 17.72 -11.27 11.36
C ALA A 51 18.73 -10.37 12.09
N SER A 52 18.93 -10.61 13.40
CA SER A 52 19.77 -9.75 14.24
C SER A 52 21.26 -9.75 13.88
N GLU A 53 21.77 -10.83 13.30
CA GLU A 53 23.18 -10.93 12.88
C GLU A 53 23.44 -10.34 11.49
N ASN A 54 22.39 -9.95 10.78
CA ASN A 54 22.43 -9.67 9.35
C ASN A 54 22.00 -8.24 8.98
N ARG A 55 22.07 -7.30 9.92
CA ARG A 55 21.52 -5.94 9.77
C ARG A 55 22.33 -4.96 8.93
N ASP A 56 23.43 -5.36 8.30
CA ASP A 56 24.11 -4.47 7.37
C ASP A 56 23.36 -4.40 6.03
N HIS A 57 22.36 -3.54 5.99
CA HIS A 57 21.51 -3.28 4.84
C HIS A 57 22.24 -2.50 3.73
N SER A 58 23.45 -2.00 3.97
CA SER A 58 24.20 -1.20 3.02
C SER A 58 24.91 -2.03 1.94
N ASP A 59 25.10 -3.32 2.18
CA ASP A 59 25.74 -4.23 1.22
C ASP A 59 24.69 -4.97 0.37
N HIS A 60 24.43 -4.46 -0.83
CA HIS A 60 23.50 -5.04 -1.80
C HIS A 60 23.92 -6.41 -2.32
N ASN A 61 25.17 -6.80 -2.11
CA ASN A 61 25.72 -8.11 -2.47
C ASN A 61 25.80 -9.02 -1.26
N ASN A 62 25.23 -8.63 -0.14
CA ASN A 62 25.33 -9.38 1.09
C ASN A 62 24.70 -10.77 0.90
N ALA A 63 25.54 -11.81 0.94
CA ALA A 63 25.13 -13.21 0.84
C ALA A 63 24.16 -13.66 1.96
N LYS A 64 23.95 -12.83 2.95
CA LYS A 64 23.06 -13.07 4.09
C LYS A 64 21.58 -13.06 3.70
N TYR A 65 21.22 -12.20 2.76
CA TYR A 65 19.95 -12.30 2.05
C TYR A 65 20.26 -12.90 0.67
N ALA A 66 20.58 -14.18 0.62
CA ALA A 66 20.77 -14.80 -0.68
C ALA A 66 19.50 -14.54 -1.50
N LEU A 67 19.61 -13.69 -2.52
CA LEU A 67 18.48 -13.27 -3.35
C LEU A 67 17.70 -14.46 -3.91
N SER A 68 18.39 -15.59 -4.11
CA SER A 68 17.82 -16.86 -4.52
C SER A 68 16.92 -17.48 -3.44
N GLU A 69 17.19 -17.23 -2.16
CA GLU A 69 16.43 -17.79 -1.04
C GLU A 69 15.28 -16.87 -0.61
N ALA A 70 15.45 -15.55 -0.76
CA ALA A 70 14.45 -14.55 -0.35
C ALA A 70 13.09 -14.69 -1.06
N VAL A 71 13.03 -15.44 -2.17
CA VAL A 71 11.80 -15.71 -2.93
C VAL A 71 11.09 -16.99 -2.50
N ARG A 72 11.72 -17.82 -1.67
CA ARG A 72 11.13 -19.08 -1.23
C ARG A 72 10.00 -18.84 -0.24
N PRO A 73 8.88 -19.55 -0.37
CA PRO A 73 7.88 -19.54 0.68
C PRO A 73 8.46 -20.17 1.96
N THR A 74 8.14 -19.58 3.10
CA THR A 74 8.65 -19.96 4.41
C THR A 74 7.49 -20.22 5.37
N LYS A 75 7.79 -20.80 6.54
CA LYS A 75 6.82 -20.93 7.63
C LYS A 75 6.27 -19.58 8.08
N ALA A 76 7.15 -18.54 8.13
CA ALA A 76 6.72 -17.17 8.38
C ALA A 76 5.65 -16.70 7.38
N ALA A 77 5.88 -16.94 6.08
CA ALA A 77 4.92 -16.57 5.03
C ALA A 77 3.61 -17.36 5.15
N ALA A 78 3.66 -18.65 5.50
CA ALA A 78 2.46 -19.48 5.70
C ALA A 78 1.62 -19.01 6.90
N LEU A 79 2.27 -18.71 8.04
CA LEU A 79 1.60 -18.15 9.23
C LEU A 79 0.96 -16.79 8.93
N ALA A 80 1.68 -15.91 8.23
CA ALA A 80 1.20 -14.61 7.81
C ALA A 80 -0.03 -14.72 6.88
N LEU A 81 0.04 -15.59 5.87
CA LEU A 81 -1.08 -15.80 4.94
C LEU A 81 -2.30 -16.44 5.63
N ARG A 82 -2.09 -17.36 6.58
CA ARG A 82 -3.16 -17.92 7.41
C ARG A 82 -3.86 -16.83 8.23
N ALA A 83 -3.10 -15.96 8.87
CA ALA A 83 -3.65 -14.82 9.61
C ALA A 83 -4.45 -13.88 8.70
N ARG A 84 -3.92 -13.54 7.52
CA ARG A 84 -4.64 -12.71 6.51
C ARG A 84 -5.92 -13.39 6.05
N LEU A 85 -5.93 -14.71 5.81
CA LEU A 85 -7.13 -15.47 5.44
C LEU A 85 -8.26 -15.21 6.44
N TRP A 86 -7.98 -15.32 7.74
CA TRP A 86 -8.98 -15.13 8.78
C TRP A 86 -9.42 -13.67 8.94
N VAL A 87 -8.54 -12.68 8.73
CA VAL A 87 -8.94 -11.26 8.66
C VAL A 87 -9.96 -11.03 7.54
N TYR A 88 -9.71 -11.60 6.36
CA TYR A 88 -10.65 -11.50 5.23
C TYR A 88 -11.95 -12.23 5.54
N ALA A 89 -11.89 -13.45 6.09
CA ALA A 89 -13.07 -14.23 6.47
C ALA A 89 -13.92 -13.55 7.54
N ALA A 90 -13.32 -12.75 8.42
CA ALA A 90 -13.99 -11.98 9.45
C ALA A 90 -14.54 -10.63 8.97
N SER A 91 -14.00 -10.10 7.85
CA SER A 91 -14.36 -8.78 7.34
C SER A 91 -15.80 -8.74 6.79
N PRO A 92 -16.48 -7.57 6.84
CA PRO A 92 -17.90 -7.43 6.49
C PRO A 92 -18.31 -8.05 5.16
N LEU A 93 -17.49 -7.92 4.11
CA LEU A 93 -17.80 -8.48 2.78
C LEU A 93 -18.04 -9.99 2.81
N PHE A 94 -17.25 -10.72 3.62
CA PHE A 94 -17.27 -12.18 3.70
C PHE A 94 -17.92 -12.73 4.98
N ASN A 95 -18.44 -11.83 5.83
CA ASN A 95 -19.02 -12.17 7.13
C ASN A 95 -20.33 -11.42 7.38
N GLY A 96 -21.27 -11.58 6.47
CA GLY A 96 -22.65 -11.15 6.65
C GLY A 96 -22.97 -9.70 6.34
N GLY A 97 -21.97 -8.84 6.09
CA GLY A 97 -22.19 -7.41 5.81
C GLY A 97 -22.76 -7.13 4.41
N TYR A 98 -22.49 -8.02 3.46
CA TYR A 98 -23.03 -7.91 2.10
C TYR A 98 -24.34 -8.71 2.01
N THR A 99 -25.47 -8.03 2.28
CA THR A 99 -26.79 -8.66 2.40
C THR A 99 -27.22 -9.42 1.16
N GLU A 100 -26.90 -8.90 -0.04
CA GLU A 100 -27.20 -9.55 -1.31
C GLU A 100 -26.39 -10.84 -1.51
N ALA A 101 -25.18 -10.88 -0.95
CA ALA A 101 -24.37 -12.08 -0.98
C ALA A 101 -24.89 -13.17 -0.02
N VAL A 102 -25.34 -12.80 1.15
CA VAL A 102 -25.92 -13.72 2.13
C VAL A 102 -27.19 -14.40 1.56
N GLN A 103 -27.92 -13.72 0.69
CA GLN A 103 -29.10 -14.27 0.01
C GLN A 103 -28.76 -15.15 -1.19
N THR A 104 -27.49 -15.21 -1.59
CA THR A 104 -27.05 -16.00 -2.75
C THR A 104 -26.87 -17.46 -2.35
N VAL A 105 -27.63 -18.34 -2.96
CA VAL A 105 -27.59 -19.79 -2.71
C VAL A 105 -27.19 -20.56 -3.97
N ASN A 106 -26.58 -21.71 -3.80
CA ASN A 106 -26.36 -22.68 -4.86
C ASN A 106 -27.70 -23.26 -5.39
N TYR A 107 -27.65 -23.99 -6.49
CA TYR A 107 -28.81 -24.64 -7.07
C TYR A 107 -29.50 -25.64 -6.13
N ASP A 108 -28.75 -26.20 -5.17
CA ASP A 108 -29.24 -27.13 -4.13
C ASP A 108 -29.78 -26.41 -2.89
N GLY A 109 -29.79 -25.08 -2.88
CA GLY A 109 -30.23 -24.25 -1.75
C GLY A 109 -29.15 -23.99 -0.71
N THR A 110 -27.92 -24.48 -0.88
CA THR A 110 -26.82 -24.25 0.07
C THR A 110 -26.34 -22.79 0.00
N PRO A 111 -26.26 -22.04 1.11
CA PRO A 111 -25.74 -20.68 1.12
C PRO A 111 -24.28 -20.63 0.67
N ILE A 112 -23.94 -19.67 -0.22
CA ILE A 112 -22.57 -19.45 -0.69
C ILE A 112 -21.81 -18.53 0.28
N PHE A 113 -22.47 -17.50 0.81
CA PHE A 113 -21.91 -16.58 1.77
C PHE A 113 -22.55 -16.78 3.15
N PRO A 114 -21.76 -16.73 4.24
CA PRO A 114 -22.28 -16.94 5.58
C PRO A 114 -23.06 -15.72 6.10
N ALA A 115 -23.89 -15.97 7.10
CA ALA A 115 -24.36 -14.93 8.01
C ALA A 115 -23.21 -14.40 8.89
N SER A 116 -23.42 -13.26 9.53
CA SER A 116 -22.42 -12.66 10.42
C SER A 116 -22.09 -13.56 11.60
N ASN A 117 -20.79 -13.76 11.83
CA ASN A 117 -20.26 -14.51 12.96
C ASN A 117 -19.07 -13.75 13.59
N PRO A 118 -19.26 -13.11 14.76
CA PRO A 118 -18.20 -12.32 15.41
C PRO A 118 -17.02 -13.18 15.90
N GLU A 119 -17.19 -14.50 16.08
CA GLU A 119 -16.10 -15.40 16.50
C GLU A 119 -14.97 -15.46 15.47
N LYS A 120 -15.24 -15.14 14.20
CA LYS A 120 -14.21 -15.07 13.18
C LYS A 120 -13.15 -14.01 13.48
N TRP A 121 -13.54 -12.89 14.09
CA TRP A 121 -12.57 -11.88 14.54
C TRP A 121 -11.67 -12.37 15.67
N LYS A 122 -12.21 -13.18 16.58
CA LYS A 122 -11.40 -13.82 17.63
C LYS A 122 -10.40 -14.80 17.04
N THR A 123 -10.84 -15.59 16.04
CA THR A 123 -9.95 -16.50 15.31
C THR A 123 -8.87 -15.73 14.55
N ALA A 124 -9.24 -14.65 13.87
CA ALA A 124 -8.28 -13.79 13.19
C ALA A 124 -7.24 -13.21 14.15
N LYS A 125 -7.69 -12.67 15.31
CA LYS A 125 -6.81 -12.16 16.36
C LYS A 125 -5.83 -13.23 16.83
N GLN A 126 -6.29 -14.45 17.10
CA GLN A 126 -5.46 -15.55 17.57
C GLN A 126 -4.38 -15.96 16.54
N HIS A 127 -4.72 -16.04 15.25
CA HIS A 127 -3.74 -16.35 14.21
C HIS A 127 -2.73 -15.21 13.99
N LEU A 128 -3.17 -13.97 14.12
CA LEU A 128 -2.28 -12.81 14.08
C LEU A 128 -1.30 -12.80 15.25
N GLU A 129 -1.79 -13.08 16.46
CA GLU A 129 -0.96 -13.19 17.66
C GLU A 129 0.07 -14.31 17.53
N THR A 130 -0.36 -15.49 17.05
CA THR A 130 0.54 -16.61 16.77
C THR A 130 1.62 -16.24 15.77
N PHE A 131 1.26 -15.54 14.68
CA PHE A 131 2.21 -15.09 13.68
C PHE A 131 3.17 -14.04 14.26
N LEU A 132 2.66 -13.05 15.00
CA LEU A 132 3.48 -11.93 15.52
C LEU A 132 4.48 -12.42 16.58
N ASN A 133 4.09 -13.35 17.44
CA ASN A 133 5.01 -13.98 18.40
C ASN A 133 6.11 -14.77 17.67
N PHE A 134 5.73 -15.57 16.66
CA PHE A 134 6.73 -16.24 15.82
C PHE A 134 7.66 -15.25 15.11
N ALA A 135 7.12 -14.17 14.58
CA ALA A 135 7.92 -13.16 13.88
C ALA A 135 8.92 -12.46 14.84
N GLU A 136 8.51 -12.15 16.06
CA GLU A 136 9.38 -11.57 17.08
C GLU A 136 10.51 -12.55 17.47
N ASP A 137 10.17 -13.82 17.72
CA ASP A 137 11.14 -14.89 18.06
C ASP A 137 12.17 -15.09 16.93
N MET A 138 11.76 -14.91 15.68
CA MET A 138 12.63 -15.04 14.50
C MET A 138 13.39 -13.76 14.15
N GLY A 139 13.17 -12.67 14.88
CA GLY A 139 13.88 -11.41 14.70
C GLY A 139 13.32 -10.50 13.59
N TYR A 140 12.08 -10.72 13.15
CA TYR A 140 11.40 -9.74 12.29
C TYR A 140 11.07 -8.47 13.09
N GLY A 141 11.17 -7.32 12.46
CA GLY A 141 10.87 -6.02 13.05
C GLY A 141 10.47 -4.99 12.00
N LEU A 142 9.90 -3.88 12.42
CA LEU A 142 9.74 -2.75 11.50
C LEU A 142 11.12 -2.25 11.09
N PHE A 143 11.27 -1.96 9.80
CA PHE A 143 12.52 -1.45 9.29
C PHE A 143 12.73 0.00 9.72
N GLU A 144 13.80 0.23 10.46
CA GLU A 144 14.19 1.54 10.99
C GLU A 144 15.67 1.81 10.71
N VAL A 145 15.94 2.99 10.17
CA VAL A 145 17.31 3.49 10.02
C VAL A 145 17.59 4.43 11.18
N GLU A 146 18.56 4.07 12.00
CA GLU A 146 18.99 4.91 13.12
C GLU A 146 20.23 5.71 12.75
N GLU A 147 20.23 6.98 13.14
CA GLU A 147 21.38 7.87 13.06
C GLU A 147 21.63 8.47 14.46
N GLU A 148 22.81 8.24 15.01
CA GLU A 148 23.16 8.71 16.35
C GLU A 148 22.15 8.25 17.45
N GLY A 149 21.56 7.07 17.29
CA GLY A 149 20.57 6.52 18.22
C GLY A 149 19.16 7.08 18.08
N ILE A 150 18.90 7.82 17.02
CA ILE A 150 17.57 8.39 16.72
C ILE A 150 17.07 7.82 15.38
N VAL A 151 15.81 7.37 15.34
CA VAL A 151 15.18 6.89 14.11
C VAL A 151 15.06 8.03 13.09
N ASN A 152 15.73 7.87 11.95
CA ASN A 152 15.57 8.74 10.79
C ASN A 152 14.38 8.25 9.95
N ALA A 153 13.22 8.84 10.18
CA ALA A 153 11.99 8.43 9.48
C ALA A 153 12.05 8.63 7.96
N ASP A 154 12.71 9.68 7.46
CA ASP A 154 12.85 9.94 6.02
C ASP A 154 13.64 8.81 5.32
N LYS A 155 14.69 8.31 5.98
CA LYS A 155 15.46 7.16 5.47
C LYS A 155 14.72 5.86 5.66
N SER A 156 14.12 5.62 6.83
CA SER A 156 13.37 4.40 7.13
C SER A 156 12.27 4.13 6.10
N VAL A 157 11.43 5.13 5.81
CA VAL A 157 10.33 4.97 4.85
C VAL A 157 10.79 4.89 3.39
N TYR A 158 11.97 5.41 3.08
CA TYR A 158 12.55 5.32 1.75
C TYR A 158 13.28 4.00 1.52
N GLU A 159 14.19 3.64 2.41
CA GLU A 159 15.09 2.49 2.24
C GLU A 159 14.39 1.16 2.42
N LEU A 160 13.23 1.12 3.09
CA LEU A 160 12.36 -0.05 3.18
C LEU A 160 12.14 -0.76 1.81
N PHE A 161 12.06 0.01 0.73
CA PHE A 161 11.82 -0.51 -0.62
C PHE A 161 13.11 -0.63 -1.47
N GLN A 162 14.25 -0.27 -0.91
CA GLN A 162 15.52 -0.29 -1.64
C GLN A 162 16.36 -1.51 -1.30
N TYR A 163 16.18 -2.09 -0.11
CA TYR A 163 16.99 -3.18 0.41
C TYR A 163 16.14 -4.32 0.96
N TYR A 164 16.68 -5.54 0.95
CA TYR A 164 16.12 -6.61 1.77
C TYR A 164 16.37 -6.29 3.24
N ASN A 165 15.34 -6.44 4.08
CA ASN A 165 15.38 -6.01 5.47
C ASN A 165 14.47 -6.88 6.35
N ASP A 166 14.55 -6.67 7.66
CA ASP A 166 13.88 -7.46 8.69
C ASP A 166 12.35 -7.29 8.70
N GLU A 167 11.79 -6.31 7.99
CA GLU A 167 10.34 -6.16 7.85
C GLU A 167 9.75 -7.07 6.76
N ILE A 168 10.57 -7.56 5.83
CA ILE A 168 10.11 -8.31 4.66
C ILE A 168 9.91 -9.78 5.02
N ILE A 169 8.65 -10.23 5.01
CA ILE A 169 8.27 -11.63 5.25
C ILE A 169 8.39 -12.46 3.97
N TRP A 170 7.97 -11.89 2.84
CA TRP A 170 8.05 -12.53 1.54
C TRP A 170 8.15 -11.50 0.43
N ALA A 171 9.07 -11.73 -0.51
CA ALA A 171 9.26 -10.90 -1.68
C ALA A 171 9.52 -11.75 -2.92
N THR A 172 9.44 -11.15 -4.10
CA THR A 172 9.93 -11.76 -5.33
C THR A 172 11.15 -11.01 -5.84
N ASN A 173 11.99 -11.71 -6.61
CA ASN A 173 13.11 -11.11 -7.32
C ASN A 173 12.72 -10.64 -8.74
N GLN A 174 11.51 -10.92 -9.17
CA GLN A 174 10.98 -10.40 -10.42
C GLN A 174 10.62 -8.93 -10.21
N ASN A 175 11.50 -8.09 -10.71
CA ASN A 175 11.39 -6.75 -10.29
C ASN A 175 11.04 -5.83 -11.45
N GLY A 176 9.79 -5.44 -11.45
CA GLY A 176 9.31 -4.36 -12.26
C GLY A 176 9.96 -3.01 -11.92
N TYR A 177 10.63 -2.88 -10.77
CA TYR A 177 11.32 -1.66 -10.34
C TYR A 177 12.74 -1.55 -10.88
N TYR A 178 13.35 -2.66 -11.21
CA TYR A 178 14.77 -2.84 -11.37
C TYR A 178 15.29 -2.62 -12.78
N ALA A 179 14.57 -3.05 -13.79
CA ALA A 179 15.02 -2.81 -15.14
C ALA A 179 14.79 -1.34 -15.50
N VAL A 180 15.77 -0.73 -16.08
CA VAL A 180 15.72 0.63 -16.64
C VAL A 180 14.70 0.73 -17.74
N SER A 181 14.54 -0.35 -18.45
CA SER A 181 13.39 -0.61 -19.29
C SER A 181 12.12 -0.76 -18.47
N SER A 182 12.23 -0.92 -17.13
CA SER A 182 11.06 -1.03 -16.32
C SER A 182 10.32 0.28 -16.33
N ALA A 183 9.06 0.14 -16.59
CA ALA A 183 8.13 1.22 -16.64
C ALA A 183 8.15 2.08 -15.36
N MET A 184 8.43 1.49 -14.19
CA MET A 184 8.35 2.19 -12.91
C MET A 184 9.37 3.32 -12.78
N GLU A 185 10.66 3.07 -12.99
CA GLU A 185 11.71 4.08 -12.87
C GLU A 185 11.54 5.22 -13.86
N LYS A 186 11.19 4.92 -15.11
CA LYS A 186 10.94 5.92 -16.13
C LYS A 186 9.65 6.71 -15.89
N ARG A 187 8.58 6.01 -15.51
CA ARG A 187 7.26 6.60 -15.29
C ARG A 187 7.19 7.48 -14.06
N SER A 188 8.10 7.27 -13.10
CA SER A 188 8.26 8.10 -11.90
C SER A 188 9.34 9.19 -12.05
N ASN A 189 9.92 9.41 -13.23
CA ASN A 189 10.82 10.53 -13.55
C ASN A 189 10.06 11.63 -14.28
N PRO A 190 10.27 12.92 -13.92
CA PRO A 190 9.78 14.03 -14.71
C PRO A 190 10.45 14.07 -16.09
N LEU A 191 9.80 14.69 -17.07
CA LEU A 191 10.29 14.70 -18.47
C LEU A 191 11.59 15.48 -18.66
N GLY A 192 11.83 16.49 -17.83
CA GLY A 192 13.09 17.24 -17.84
C GLY A 192 14.30 16.45 -17.33
N VAL A 193 14.06 15.30 -16.72
CA VAL A 193 15.10 14.34 -16.35
C VAL A 193 15.23 13.28 -17.44
N TYR A 194 16.46 12.90 -17.75
CA TYR A 194 16.74 11.98 -18.83
C TYR A 194 15.88 10.69 -18.78
N ASN A 195 15.25 10.34 -19.91
CA ASN A 195 14.32 9.23 -20.06
C ASN A 195 13.10 9.25 -19.11
N GLY A 196 12.70 10.39 -18.59
CA GLY A 196 11.47 10.53 -17.85
C GLY A 196 10.25 10.27 -18.76
N TRP A 197 9.24 9.57 -18.22
CA TRP A 197 7.93 9.38 -18.84
C TRP A 197 6.81 10.01 -18.02
N ALA A 198 7.05 10.33 -16.77
CA ALA A 198 6.19 11.12 -15.89
C ALA A 198 4.70 10.71 -15.84
N ASN A 199 4.36 9.45 -16.10
CA ASN A 199 2.97 9.06 -16.29
C ASN A 199 2.40 8.17 -15.16
N LEU A 200 3.05 8.13 -13.99
CA LEU A 200 2.49 7.56 -12.76
C LEU A 200 1.89 8.68 -11.90
N GLY A 201 0.69 9.10 -12.26
CA GLY A 201 -0.04 10.13 -11.53
C GLY A 201 -0.62 9.63 -10.20
N VAL A 202 -0.75 10.54 -9.23
CA VAL A 202 -1.41 10.31 -7.94
C VAL A 202 -2.58 11.29 -7.81
N PHE A 203 -3.76 10.81 -7.45
CA PHE A 203 -4.94 11.66 -7.27
C PHE A 203 -4.86 12.50 -5.99
N GLN A 204 -5.54 13.65 -6.00
CA GLN A 204 -5.58 14.59 -4.88
C GLN A 204 -6.09 13.93 -3.58
N GLU A 205 -7.08 13.06 -3.65
CA GLU A 205 -7.62 12.36 -2.49
C GLU A 205 -6.56 11.49 -1.79
N THR A 206 -5.60 10.98 -2.55
CA THR A 206 -4.45 10.25 -1.98
C THR A 206 -3.44 11.20 -1.35
N VAL A 207 -3.21 12.37 -1.95
CA VAL A 207 -2.35 13.44 -1.38
C VAL A 207 -2.93 13.95 -0.07
N ASP A 208 -4.25 14.14 0.00
CA ASP A 208 -4.96 14.59 1.19
C ASP A 208 -4.96 13.56 2.31
N ALA A 209 -4.81 12.29 1.98
CA ALA A 209 -4.82 11.20 2.96
C ALA A 209 -3.61 11.24 3.93
N PHE A 210 -2.48 11.79 3.51
CA PHE A 210 -1.28 11.88 4.35
C PHE A 210 -1.50 12.80 5.54
N PHE A 211 -0.91 12.44 6.67
CA PHE A 211 -0.95 13.24 7.89
C PHE A 211 -0.03 14.47 7.81
N MET A 212 -0.23 15.37 8.75
CA MET A 212 0.73 16.40 9.08
C MET A 212 1.83 15.83 9.98
N SER A 213 2.99 16.48 10.04
CA SER A 213 4.14 16.04 10.86
C SER A 213 3.82 15.98 12.35
N ASN A 214 2.80 16.70 12.81
CA ASN A 214 2.29 16.64 14.18
C ASN A 214 1.31 15.48 14.43
N GLY A 215 1.12 14.58 13.44
CA GLY A 215 0.29 13.37 13.54
C GLY A 215 -1.21 13.58 13.32
N LEU A 216 -1.65 14.81 13.08
CA LEU A 216 -3.05 15.13 12.80
C LEU A 216 -3.39 14.98 11.31
N GLU A 217 -4.66 14.73 11.00
CA GLU A 217 -5.17 14.81 9.64
C GLU A 217 -5.29 16.27 9.20
N ILE A 218 -5.29 16.52 7.89
CA ILE A 218 -5.33 17.89 7.35
C ILE A 218 -6.55 18.69 7.82
N ASN A 219 -7.67 18.03 8.10
CA ASN A 219 -8.93 18.64 8.55
C ASN A 219 -9.07 18.70 10.08
N ASP A 220 -8.14 18.16 10.83
CA ASP A 220 -8.17 18.23 12.29
C ASP A 220 -7.83 19.66 12.76
N SER A 221 -8.52 20.12 13.79
CA SER A 221 -8.19 21.37 14.46
C SER A 221 -6.76 21.32 14.99
N GLY A 222 -5.97 22.35 14.71
CA GLY A 222 -4.58 22.42 15.13
C GLY A 222 -3.61 21.61 14.25
N SER A 223 -4.05 21.09 13.10
CA SER A 223 -3.20 20.39 12.14
C SER A 223 -2.10 21.28 11.55
N GLY A 224 -2.37 22.58 11.39
CA GLY A 224 -1.48 23.53 10.74
C GLY A 224 -1.49 23.46 9.22
N TYR A 225 -2.41 22.68 8.62
CA TYR A 225 -2.58 22.61 7.19
C TYR A 225 -3.14 23.91 6.61
N SER A 226 -2.60 24.34 5.46
CA SER A 226 -3.07 25.54 4.78
C SER A 226 -2.95 25.37 3.26
N GLU A 227 -3.94 25.86 2.53
CA GLU A 227 -3.92 26.02 1.05
C GLU A 227 -3.76 27.49 0.64
N GLU A 228 -3.21 28.33 1.52
CA GLU A 228 -3.02 29.75 1.26
C GLU A 228 -1.53 30.10 1.19
N GLY A 229 -1.13 30.73 0.09
CA GLY A 229 0.20 31.30 -0.07
C GLY A 229 1.30 30.28 -0.35
N PHE A 230 2.52 30.78 -0.35
CA PHE A 230 3.73 30.05 -0.69
C PHE A 230 4.83 30.38 0.31
N ALA A 231 5.70 29.42 0.56
CA ALA A 231 6.89 29.61 1.40
C ALA A 231 8.02 28.69 0.93
N ASP A 232 9.23 28.93 1.46
CA ASP A 232 10.38 28.08 1.20
C ASP A 232 10.26 26.79 2.01
N LEU A 233 10.47 25.64 1.37
CA LEU A 233 10.34 24.31 1.98
C LEU A 233 11.70 23.57 1.97
N PRO A 234 12.26 23.17 3.12
CA PRO A 234 13.40 22.28 3.15
C PRO A 234 13.13 20.98 2.40
N ASN A 235 13.95 20.66 1.39
CA ASN A 235 13.80 19.43 0.63
C ASN A 235 14.38 18.24 1.41
N ARG A 236 13.52 17.31 1.82
CA ARG A 236 13.88 16.17 2.68
C ARG A 236 14.45 14.98 1.91
N ILE A 237 14.45 15.02 0.56
CA ILE A 237 14.97 13.90 -0.23
C ILE A 237 16.38 14.13 -0.77
N ASN A 238 16.89 15.34 -0.66
CA ASN A 238 18.23 15.69 -1.11
C ASN A 238 19.21 15.68 0.04
N GLU A 239 20.28 14.92 -0.10
CA GLU A 239 21.37 14.86 0.90
C GLU A 239 22.07 16.20 1.08
N ASP A 240 22.08 17.07 0.07
CA ASP A 240 22.68 18.40 0.08
C ASP A 240 21.82 19.47 0.79
N LYS A 241 20.74 19.06 1.45
CA LYS A 241 19.85 19.93 2.25
C LYS A 241 19.33 21.14 1.49
N ARG A 242 19.02 21.00 0.22
CA ARG A 242 18.43 22.07 -0.60
C ARG A 242 17.13 22.57 -0.01
N VAL A 243 16.79 23.80 -0.41
CA VAL A 243 15.52 24.42 -0.04
C VAL A 243 14.75 24.69 -1.32
N ASP A 244 13.59 24.06 -1.46
CA ASP A 244 12.65 24.33 -2.55
C ASP A 244 12.05 25.73 -2.32
N LYS A 245 12.10 26.58 -3.33
CA LYS A 245 11.70 27.98 -3.23
C LYS A 245 10.26 28.19 -3.64
N ASN A 246 9.56 29.05 -2.90
CA ASN A 246 8.20 29.47 -3.22
C ASN A 246 7.24 28.30 -3.47
N VAL A 247 7.26 27.31 -2.58
CA VAL A 247 6.42 26.10 -2.65
C VAL A 247 5.05 26.38 -2.04
N TYR A 248 4.00 25.85 -2.67
CA TYR A 248 2.62 25.98 -2.18
C TYR A 248 2.46 25.42 -0.76
N ASN A 249 1.81 26.18 0.12
CA ASN A 249 1.74 25.85 1.55
C ASN A 249 1.01 24.52 1.85
N MET A 250 0.18 24.03 0.94
CA MET A 250 -0.42 22.71 1.00
C MET A 250 0.61 21.56 1.24
N TYR A 251 1.85 21.74 0.78
CA TYR A 251 2.89 20.72 0.87
C TYR A 251 3.78 20.87 2.12
N HIS A 252 3.56 21.92 2.90
CA HIS A 252 4.35 22.21 4.10
C HIS A 252 3.86 21.40 5.30
N GLY A 253 4.79 21.09 6.20
CA GLY A 253 4.47 20.43 7.46
C GLY A 253 3.89 19.03 7.34
N ARG A 254 4.02 18.38 6.20
CA ARG A 254 3.52 17.01 5.98
C ARG A 254 4.47 15.99 6.62
N GLU A 255 3.96 14.79 6.85
CA GLU A 255 4.73 13.67 7.37
C GLU A 255 5.84 13.17 6.43
N PRO A 256 6.87 12.46 6.92
CA PRO A 256 7.95 11.92 6.09
C PRO A 256 7.49 11.07 4.91
N ARG A 257 6.45 10.24 5.08
CA ARG A 257 5.91 9.39 4.00
C ARG A 257 5.37 10.19 2.83
N PHE A 258 4.82 11.40 3.07
CA PHE A 258 4.40 12.28 1.98
C PHE A 258 5.58 12.65 1.08
N TYR A 259 6.68 13.12 1.68
CA TYR A 259 7.87 13.51 0.91
C TYR A 259 8.58 12.31 0.28
N ALA A 260 8.50 11.13 0.90
CA ALA A 260 9.05 9.91 0.32
C ALA A 260 8.21 9.32 -0.81
N ALA A 261 6.92 9.69 -0.91
CA ALA A 261 5.98 9.04 -1.83
C ALA A 261 5.47 9.94 -2.97
N ILE A 262 5.46 11.26 -2.80
CA ILE A 262 4.78 12.20 -3.71
C ILE A 262 5.78 13.20 -4.29
N THR A 263 5.80 13.32 -5.62
CA THR A 263 6.41 14.47 -6.32
C THR A 263 5.32 15.49 -6.61
N TYR A 264 5.55 16.72 -6.19
CA TYR A 264 4.64 17.87 -6.33
C TYR A 264 5.27 19.00 -7.12
N GLU A 265 4.48 19.95 -7.57
CA GLU A 265 4.91 21.15 -8.28
C GLU A 265 5.90 21.96 -7.43
N GLY A 266 7.03 22.34 -8.01
CA GLY A 266 8.05 23.13 -7.33
C GLY A 266 9.09 22.34 -6.54
N ARG A 267 9.05 21.00 -6.61
CA ARG A 267 10.00 20.13 -5.89
C ARG A 267 11.33 20.03 -6.66
N SER A 268 12.45 20.32 -6.02
CA SER A 268 13.78 20.03 -6.57
C SER A 268 13.98 18.52 -6.68
N TRP A 269 14.45 18.05 -7.83
CA TRP A 269 14.72 16.64 -8.04
C TRP A 269 16.00 16.21 -7.33
N HIS A 270 16.05 14.97 -6.85
CA HIS A 270 17.18 14.42 -6.06
C HIS A 270 18.51 14.38 -6.85
N VAL A 271 18.46 14.33 -8.17
CA VAL A 271 19.61 14.43 -9.06
C VAL A 271 19.36 15.52 -10.07
N GLN A 272 20.34 16.39 -10.25
CA GLN A 272 20.24 17.48 -11.22
C GLN A 272 20.66 17.00 -12.62
N PRO A 273 19.85 17.24 -13.64
CA PRO A 273 20.25 16.94 -15.01
C PRO A 273 21.51 17.69 -15.41
N PRO A 274 22.39 17.14 -16.25
CA PRO A 274 23.53 17.85 -16.78
C PRO A 274 23.13 19.18 -17.44
N GLY A 275 23.80 20.23 -17.04
CA GLY A 275 23.51 21.60 -17.55
C GLY A 275 22.36 22.33 -16.85
N ASN A 276 21.69 21.71 -15.89
CA ASN A 276 20.67 22.35 -15.07
C ASN A 276 20.84 21.98 -13.57
N ALA A 277 21.73 22.70 -12.91
CA ALA A 277 22.04 22.48 -11.50
C ALA A 277 20.89 22.84 -10.53
N ASN A 278 19.82 23.46 -11.02
CA ASN A 278 18.66 23.91 -10.23
C ASN A 278 17.35 23.36 -10.81
N TYR A 279 17.36 22.13 -11.32
CA TYR A 279 16.17 21.53 -11.88
C TYR A 279 15.09 21.35 -10.81
N VAL A 280 13.92 21.89 -11.10
CA VAL A 280 12.71 21.83 -10.30
C VAL A 280 11.60 21.21 -11.14
N THR A 281 10.85 20.27 -10.57
CA THR A 281 9.74 19.62 -11.26
C THR A 281 8.62 20.61 -11.51
N SER A 282 8.10 20.67 -12.75
CA SER A 282 6.96 21.51 -13.09
C SER A 282 5.94 20.78 -13.95
N PHE A 283 4.72 20.67 -13.42
CA PHE A 283 3.53 20.07 -14.04
C PHE A 283 2.58 21.15 -14.59
N ALA A 284 2.71 22.39 -14.13
CA ALA A 284 1.90 23.52 -14.54
C ALA A 284 2.08 23.82 -16.02
N LYS A 285 1.12 24.52 -16.64
CA LYS A 285 1.18 24.96 -18.04
C LYS A 285 2.48 25.71 -18.32
N GLY A 286 3.20 25.26 -19.32
CA GLY A 286 4.52 25.79 -19.70
C GLY A 286 5.69 25.11 -18.97
N GLY A 287 5.42 24.21 -18.01
CA GLY A 287 6.43 23.34 -17.41
C GLY A 287 6.90 22.24 -18.35
N ASP A 288 8.00 21.60 -18.01
CA ASP A 288 8.57 20.52 -18.82
C ASP A 288 7.73 19.24 -18.85
N THR A 289 6.85 19.08 -17.87
CA THR A 289 5.98 17.91 -17.68
C THR A 289 4.49 18.28 -17.74
N ASP A 290 4.15 19.34 -18.47
CA ASP A 290 2.78 19.81 -18.63
C ASP A 290 1.92 18.96 -19.58
N LEU A 291 0.63 19.29 -19.70
CA LEU A 291 -0.33 18.57 -20.55
C LEU A 291 -0.03 18.65 -22.06
N SER A 292 0.85 19.54 -22.53
CA SER A 292 1.24 19.60 -23.93
C SER A 292 2.13 18.42 -24.33
N ARG A 293 2.68 17.70 -23.36
CA ARG A 293 3.50 16.52 -23.58
C ARG A 293 2.65 15.28 -23.70
N LEU A 294 3.11 14.32 -24.51
CA LEU A 294 2.42 13.01 -24.65
C LEU A 294 2.38 12.26 -23.31
N GLU A 295 3.50 12.30 -22.61
CA GLU A 295 3.67 11.65 -21.31
C GLU A 295 3.57 12.71 -20.18
N ASN A 296 2.62 12.55 -19.30
CA ASN A 296 2.44 13.42 -18.13
C ASN A 296 1.56 12.72 -17.07
N PRO A 297 1.58 13.15 -15.80
CA PRO A 297 0.83 12.50 -14.74
C PRO A 297 -0.69 12.78 -14.76
N LYS A 298 -1.15 13.76 -15.54
CA LYS A 298 -2.55 14.25 -15.65
C LYS A 298 -3.19 14.76 -14.34
N THR A 299 -2.56 14.52 -13.21
CA THR A 299 -3.10 14.84 -11.88
C THR A 299 -2.39 16.02 -11.20
N GLY A 300 -1.27 16.47 -11.76
CA GLY A 300 -0.39 17.46 -11.12
C GLY A 300 0.49 16.89 -10.01
N TYR A 301 0.49 15.56 -9.85
CA TYR A 301 1.33 14.82 -8.91
C TYR A 301 1.90 13.58 -9.57
N MET A 302 3.07 13.15 -9.10
CA MET A 302 3.67 11.92 -9.57
C MET A 302 4.09 11.03 -8.40
N LEU A 303 3.94 9.71 -8.57
CA LEU A 303 4.37 8.73 -7.57
C LEU A 303 5.90 8.72 -7.47
N TYR A 304 6.40 8.76 -6.23
CA TYR A 304 7.84 8.72 -5.92
C TYR A 304 8.23 7.56 -5.00
N LYS A 305 7.28 6.93 -4.32
CA LYS A 305 7.48 5.96 -3.22
C LYS A 305 8.55 4.89 -3.51
N PHE A 306 8.57 4.35 -4.72
CA PHE A 306 9.48 3.26 -5.09
C PHE A 306 10.69 3.74 -5.90
N LYS A 307 10.85 5.06 -6.05
CA LYS A 307 11.93 5.65 -6.83
C LYS A 307 13.27 5.40 -6.17
N ASN A 308 14.22 4.84 -6.91
CA ASN A 308 15.59 4.79 -6.44
C ASN A 308 16.29 6.14 -6.67
N ARG A 309 16.69 6.79 -5.58
CA ARG A 309 17.35 8.12 -5.62
C ARG A 309 18.76 8.09 -6.21
N GLN A 310 19.38 6.91 -6.32
CA GLN A 310 20.69 6.74 -6.94
C GLN A 310 20.61 6.42 -8.44
N VAL A 311 19.41 6.09 -8.95
CA VAL A 311 19.17 5.93 -10.38
C VAL A 311 18.91 7.31 -10.99
N TYR A 312 19.93 7.88 -11.53
CA TYR A 312 19.83 9.11 -12.34
C TYR A 312 20.21 8.77 -13.77
N GLY A 313 19.44 9.30 -14.71
CA GLY A 313 19.79 9.20 -16.12
C GLY A 313 21.09 9.90 -16.39
N THR A 314 22.09 9.18 -16.86
CA THR A 314 23.30 9.80 -17.38
C THR A 314 23.04 10.36 -18.77
N THR A 315 23.81 11.35 -19.14
CA THR A 315 23.93 11.79 -20.52
C THR A 315 24.17 10.59 -21.41
N ARG A 316 23.37 10.47 -22.47
CA ARG A 316 23.68 9.54 -23.55
C ARG A 316 25.08 9.88 -24.04
N PRO A 317 26.04 8.92 -24.04
CA PRO A 317 27.33 9.20 -24.65
C PRO A 317 27.12 9.68 -26.08
N ALA A 318 27.87 10.68 -26.51
CA ALA A 318 27.81 11.20 -27.87
C ALA A 318 28.01 10.12 -28.94
N SER A 319 28.54 8.97 -28.56
CA SER A 319 28.80 7.78 -29.38
C SER A 319 27.61 6.81 -29.54
N GLY A 320 26.41 7.12 -29.01
CA GLY A 320 25.25 6.24 -29.16
C GLY A 320 25.26 4.97 -28.31
N GLY A 321 26.15 4.86 -27.32
CA GLY A 321 26.25 3.72 -26.41
C GLY A 321 24.99 3.52 -25.53
N LYS A 322 24.86 2.33 -24.94
CA LYS A 322 23.81 2.03 -23.97
C LYS A 322 23.93 2.98 -22.79
N LEU A 323 22.78 3.45 -22.30
CA LEU A 323 22.67 4.14 -21.01
C LEU A 323 23.28 3.31 -19.90
N GLU A 324 24.36 3.76 -19.31
CA GLU A 324 24.78 3.27 -18.01
C GLU A 324 23.96 3.98 -16.95
N LEU A 325 23.05 3.24 -16.38
CA LEU A 325 22.34 3.67 -15.17
C LEU A 325 23.25 3.38 -13.99
N PHE A 326 23.61 4.45 -13.32
CA PHE A 326 24.45 4.32 -12.15
C PHE A 326 23.74 3.53 -11.05
N LYS A 327 24.45 2.56 -10.49
CA LYS A 327 24.10 1.77 -9.32
C LYS A 327 22.65 1.24 -9.29
N GLN A 328 22.30 0.43 -10.26
CA GLN A 328 21.16 -0.47 -10.11
C GLN A 328 21.56 -1.67 -9.27
N TRP A 329 20.77 -1.96 -8.27
CA TRP A 329 20.86 -3.21 -7.52
C TRP A 329 19.50 -3.90 -7.50
N ALA A 330 19.49 -5.20 -7.20
CA ALA A 330 18.27 -5.95 -7.03
C ALA A 330 17.53 -5.43 -5.80
N ARG A 331 16.30 -4.94 -6.01
CA ARG A 331 15.42 -4.49 -4.94
C ARG A 331 14.32 -5.51 -4.70
N PRO A 332 13.87 -5.69 -3.45
CA PRO A 332 12.76 -6.59 -3.19
C PRO A 332 11.47 -6.06 -3.83
N ASN A 333 10.72 -6.96 -4.50
CA ASN A 333 9.32 -6.71 -4.82
C ASN A 333 8.50 -7.34 -3.70
N ILE A 334 8.14 -6.53 -2.71
CA ILE A 334 7.56 -6.96 -1.45
C ILE A 334 6.13 -7.46 -1.67
N LEU A 335 5.84 -8.69 -1.25
CA LEU A 335 4.51 -9.30 -1.25
C LEU A 335 3.88 -9.24 0.15
N LEU A 336 4.67 -9.50 1.19
CA LEU A 336 4.27 -9.50 2.58
C LEU A 336 5.32 -8.79 3.41
N ARG A 337 4.89 -7.86 4.27
CA ARG A 337 5.75 -7.18 5.25
C ARG A 337 5.05 -7.00 6.59
N LEU A 338 5.82 -6.92 7.65
CA LEU A 338 5.35 -7.00 9.03
C LEU A 338 4.34 -5.88 9.38
N ALA A 339 4.52 -4.66 8.88
CA ALA A 339 3.59 -3.56 9.15
C ALA A 339 2.13 -3.88 8.75
N ASP A 340 1.92 -4.70 7.70
CA ASP A 340 0.58 -5.13 7.29
C ASP A 340 -0.10 -5.93 8.41
N PHE A 341 0.65 -6.81 9.06
CA PHE A 341 0.15 -7.66 10.15
C PHE A 341 0.03 -6.92 11.47
N TYR A 342 0.83 -5.89 11.72
CA TYR A 342 0.62 -4.98 12.84
C TYR A 342 -0.72 -4.27 12.73
N LEU A 343 -1.05 -3.75 11.56
CA LEU A 343 -2.32 -3.05 11.35
C LEU A 343 -3.51 -4.01 11.25
N TYR A 344 -3.34 -5.24 10.76
CA TYR A 344 -4.37 -6.29 10.89
C TYR A 344 -4.61 -6.69 12.33
N TYR A 345 -3.55 -6.76 13.16
CA TYR A 345 -3.72 -7.11 14.58
C TYR A 345 -4.42 -6.00 15.35
N ALA A 346 -4.06 -4.73 15.12
CA ALA A 346 -4.80 -3.59 15.65
C ALA A 346 -6.28 -3.63 15.25
N GLU A 347 -6.58 -3.95 13.98
CA GLU A 347 -7.96 -4.10 13.49
C GLU A 347 -8.69 -5.24 14.21
N ALA A 348 -8.09 -6.42 14.27
CA ALA A 348 -8.72 -7.56 14.93
C ALA A 348 -8.95 -7.33 16.44
N CYS A 349 -8.01 -6.69 17.13
CA CYS A 349 -8.17 -6.29 18.52
C CYS A 349 -9.36 -5.32 18.66
N ASN A 350 -9.44 -4.30 17.79
CA ASN A 350 -10.54 -3.32 17.82
C ASN A 350 -11.92 -3.94 17.56
N GLU A 351 -12.00 -4.94 16.70
CA GLU A 351 -13.27 -5.61 16.39
C GLU A 351 -13.70 -6.58 17.50
N VAL A 352 -12.74 -7.15 18.26
CA VAL A 352 -13.01 -8.04 19.38
C VAL A 352 -13.28 -7.24 20.67
N ASP A 353 -12.42 -6.29 21.00
CA ASP A 353 -12.50 -5.44 22.19
C ASP A 353 -11.83 -4.09 21.92
N PRO A 354 -12.60 -3.02 21.74
CA PRO A 354 -12.04 -1.68 21.54
C PRO A 354 -11.20 -1.15 22.71
N GLY A 355 -11.34 -1.75 23.89
CA GLY A 355 -10.54 -1.42 25.07
C GLY A 355 -9.18 -2.12 25.13
N ASP A 356 -8.90 -3.05 24.22
CA ASP A 356 -7.63 -3.76 24.16
C ASP A 356 -6.48 -2.77 23.86
N PRO A 357 -5.46 -2.66 24.75
CA PRO A 357 -4.35 -1.73 24.56
C PRO A 357 -3.54 -2.00 23.28
N ASN A 358 -3.57 -3.23 22.76
CA ASN A 358 -2.88 -3.60 21.53
C ASN A 358 -3.42 -2.86 20.30
N VAL A 359 -4.68 -2.39 20.31
CA VAL A 359 -5.22 -1.56 19.22
C VAL A 359 -4.31 -0.36 18.96
N ILE A 360 -4.01 0.38 20.03
CA ILE A 360 -3.21 1.60 19.94
C ILE A 360 -1.72 1.28 19.85
N GLU A 361 -1.25 0.29 20.59
CA GLU A 361 0.18 -0.06 20.59
C GLU A 361 0.68 -0.41 19.18
N TYR A 362 0.00 -1.29 18.46
CA TYR A 362 0.42 -1.71 17.13
C TYR A 362 0.19 -0.63 16.05
N LEU A 363 -0.86 0.17 16.19
CA LEU A 363 -1.08 1.34 15.35
C LEU A 363 0.02 2.39 15.54
N ASP A 364 0.38 2.68 16.79
CA ASP A 364 1.38 3.68 17.13
C ASP A 364 2.82 3.25 16.79
N ARG A 365 3.14 1.94 16.78
CA ARG A 365 4.43 1.45 16.27
C ARG A 365 4.67 1.87 14.82
N VAL A 366 3.67 1.71 13.95
CA VAL A 366 3.77 2.11 12.54
C VAL A 366 3.91 3.64 12.40
N ARG A 367 3.16 4.39 13.20
CA ARG A 367 3.21 5.86 13.21
C ARG A 367 4.57 6.40 13.68
N ARG A 368 5.13 5.83 14.75
CA ARG A 368 6.46 6.21 15.28
C ARG A 368 7.55 5.96 14.24
N ARG A 369 7.57 4.79 13.59
CA ARG A 369 8.49 4.50 12.49
C ARG A 369 8.37 5.52 11.36
N ALA A 370 7.15 5.97 11.06
CA ALA A 370 6.88 6.99 10.05
C ALA A 370 7.24 8.42 10.51
N GLY A 371 7.68 8.61 11.74
CA GLY A 371 8.14 9.90 12.29
C GLY A 371 7.01 10.84 12.68
N ILE A 372 5.85 10.30 13.05
CA ILE A 372 4.72 11.07 13.54
C ILE A 372 4.26 10.58 14.93
N PRO A 373 3.68 11.45 15.76
CA PRO A 373 3.16 11.08 17.06
C PRO A 373 2.12 9.96 16.98
N GLY A 374 2.19 9.03 17.94
CA GLY A 374 1.16 8.03 18.15
C GLY A 374 -0.14 8.62 18.71
N TYR A 375 -1.24 7.88 18.66
CA TYR A 375 -2.52 8.34 19.22
C TYR A 375 -2.50 8.42 20.73
N LYS A 376 -1.68 7.60 21.41
CA LYS A 376 -1.45 7.74 22.85
C LYS A 376 -0.85 9.12 23.18
N GLU A 377 0.19 9.51 22.46
CA GLU A 377 0.83 10.81 22.61
C GLU A 377 -0.11 11.97 22.23
N LEU A 378 -0.88 11.84 21.14
CA LEU A 378 -1.87 12.86 20.76
C LEU A 378 -2.95 13.06 21.81
N LYS A 379 -3.38 11.99 22.49
CA LYS A 379 -4.31 12.07 23.62
C LYS A 379 -3.66 12.79 24.81
N GLU A 380 -2.45 12.43 25.19
CA GLU A 380 -1.69 13.07 26.28
C GLU A 380 -1.48 14.57 26.03
N GLN A 381 -1.28 14.97 24.77
CA GLN A 381 -1.20 16.37 24.34
C GLN A 381 -2.56 17.08 24.24
N GLY A 382 -3.68 16.40 24.48
CA GLY A 382 -5.02 16.95 24.34
C GLY A 382 -5.42 17.30 22.90
N LYS A 383 -4.73 16.73 21.90
CA LYS A 383 -4.97 17.03 20.47
C LYS A 383 -6.01 16.13 19.83
N LYS A 384 -5.95 14.82 20.07
CA LYS A 384 -6.87 13.85 19.50
C LYS A 384 -7.02 12.63 20.40
N ASP A 385 -8.24 12.26 20.76
CA ASP A 385 -8.54 11.05 21.54
C ASP A 385 -9.45 10.12 20.74
N ILE A 386 -8.93 8.94 20.44
CA ILE A 386 -9.67 7.86 19.78
C ILE A 386 -9.76 6.61 20.67
N ILE A 387 -9.01 6.58 21.79
CA ILE A 387 -8.75 5.38 22.58
C ILE A 387 -10.03 4.83 23.21
N GLY A 388 -10.32 3.55 22.97
CA GLY A 388 -11.51 2.87 23.46
C GLY A 388 -12.78 3.13 22.65
N ASN A 389 -12.72 3.96 21.59
CA ASN A 389 -13.84 4.17 20.69
C ASN A 389 -13.67 3.36 19.41
N GLN A 390 -14.43 2.28 19.25
CA GLN A 390 -14.30 1.33 18.15
C GLN A 390 -14.35 2.00 16.77
N GLU A 391 -15.30 2.90 16.56
CA GLU A 391 -15.48 3.55 15.27
C GLU A 391 -14.31 4.49 14.92
N LYS A 392 -13.88 5.32 15.88
CA LYS A 392 -12.74 6.20 15.69
C LYS A 392 -11.43 5.42 15.49
N GLN A 393 -11.24 4.33 16.23
CA GLN A 393 -10.09 3.45 16.07
C GLN A 393 -10.12 2.73 14.71
N ARG A 394 -11.28 2.23 14.28
CA ARG A 394 -11.47 1.62 12.94
C ARG A 394 -11.09 2.62 11.85
N TRP A 395 -11.59 3.86 11.94
CA TRP A 395 -11.22 4.93 11.02
C TRP A 395 -9.72 5.20 10.99
N ALA A 396 -9.08 5.33 12.16
CA ALA A 396 -7.65 5.59 12.28
C ALA A 396 -6.80 4.46 11.66
N ILE A 397 -7.17 3.20 11.90
CA ILE A 397 -6.51 2.03 11.31
C ILE A 397 -6.66 2.04 9.78
N GLN A 398 -7.86 2.29 9.27
CA GLN A 398 -8.12 2.35 7.83
C GLN A 398 -7.33 3.47 7.15
N ARG A 399 -7.21 4.62 7.81
CA ARG A 399 -6.41 5.76 7.34
C ARG A 399 -4.92 5.43 7.37
N GLU A 400 -4.42 4.86 8.45
CA GLU A 400 -3.02 4.47 8.55
C GLU A 400 -2.65 3.46 7.45
N ARG A 401 -3.49 2.45 7.21
CA ARG A 401 -3.32 1.49 6.13
C ARG A 401 -3.30 2.16 4.75
N GLN A 402 -4.16 3.15 4.52
CA GLN A 402 -4.21 3.88 3.23
C GLN A 402 -2.90 4.59 2.91
N VAL A 403 -2.30 5.23 3.92
CA VAL A 403 -1.05 5.97 3.76
C VAL A 403 0.15 5.02 3.71
N GLU A 404 0.23 4.10 4.65
CA GLU A 404 1.34 3.17 4.80
C GLU A 404 1.52 2.28 3.56
N PHE A 405 0.42 1.74 3.04
CA PHE A 405 0.43 0.82 1.89
C PHE A 405 0.10 1.48 0.55
N LEU A 406 0.37 2.78 0.41
CA LEU A 406 0.18 3.47 -0.86
C LEU A 406 0.85 2.71 -2.01
N CYS A 407 0.06 2.35 -3.03
CA CYS A 407 0.51 1.62 -4.23
C CYS A 407 1.15 0.24 -3.99
N GLU A 408 0.95 -0.37 -2.81
CA GLU A 408 1.38 -1.74 -2.53
C GLU A 408 0.30 -2.80 -2.84
N GLY A 409 -0.81 -2.41 -3.47
CA GLY A 409 -1.88 -3.33 -3.87
C GLY A 409 -2.95 -3.58 -2.81
N GLN A 410 -2.75 -3.15 -1.55
CA GLN A 410 -3.66 -3.44 -0.43
C GLN A 410 -4.99 -2.70 -0.52
N ARG A 411 -4.99 -1.42 -0.88
CA ARG A 411 -6.17 -0.54 -0.83
C ARG A 411 -7.37 -1.06 -1.61
N TYR A 412 -7.14 -1.66 -2.78
CA TYR A 412 -8.19 -2.22 -3.62
C TYR A 412 -9.03 -3.27 -2.86
N PHE A 413 -8.36 -4.13 -2.12
CA PHE A 413 -9.00 -5.19 -1.34
C PHE A 413 -9.56 -4.66 -0.01
N ASP A 414 -8.85 -3.78 0.66
CA ASP A 414 -9.27 -3.20 1.94
C ASP A 414 -10.62 -2.49 1.85
N VAL A 415 -10.80 -1.58 0.89
CA VAL A 415 -12.07 -0.85 0.75
C VAL A 415 -13.25 -1.75 0.36
N ARG A 416 -12.98 -2.91 -0.25
CA ARG A 416 -13.99 -3.92 -0.57
C ARG A 416 -14.34 -4.77 0.63
N ARG A 417 -13.33 -5.32 1.33
CA ARG A 417 -13.57 -6.17 2.49
C ARG A 417 -14.24 -5.41 3.64
N TRP A 418 -13.94 -4.12 3.80
CA TRP A 418 -14.62 -3.21 4.74
C TRP A 418 -15.98 -2.73 4.22
N MET A 419 -16.24 -2.88 2.92
CA MET A 419 -17.41 -2.33 2.21
C MET A 419 -17.48 -0.79 2.26
N THR A 420 -16.35 -0.12 2.39
CA THR A 420 -16.24 1.35 2.44
C THR A 420 -16.03 1.98 1.06
N ALA A 421 -15.85 1.18 0.03
CA ALA A 421 -15.71 1.68 -1.33
C ALA A 421 -16.92 2.55 -1.71
N ASN A 422 -16.66 3.83 -1.97
CA ASN A 422 -17.67 4.86 -2.24
C ASN A 422 -18.67 5.12 -1.10
N ASP A 423 -18.26 4.91 0.14
CA ASP A 423 -19.05 5.35 1.30
C ASP A 423 -19.09 6.90 1.33
N ALA A 424 -20.30 7.46 1.38
CA ALA A 424 -20.50 8.90 1.44
C ALA A 424 -19.92 9.55 2.71
N ASN A 425 -19.78 8.77 3.79
CA ASN A 425 -19.18 9.23 5.04
C ASN A 425 -17.66 9.16 5.04
N ASN A 426 -17.07 8.52 4.02
CA ASN A 426 -15.63 8.43 3.85
C ASN A 426 -15.17 9.16 2.58
N PRO A 427 -14.84 10.46 2.67
CA PRO A 427 -14.48 11.26 1.49
C PRO A 427 -13.22 10.76 0.79
N TYR A 428 -12.37 10.01 1.49
CA TYR A 428 -11.13 9.47 0.93
C TYR A 428 -11.31 8.14 0.19
N ASP A 429 -12.46 7.47 0.37
CA ASP A 429 -12.82 6.23 -0.31
C ASP A 429 -13.79 6.41 -1.46
N GLN A 430 -14.19 7.64 -1.75
CA GLN A 430 -15.05 7.91 -2.90
C GLN A 430 -14.40 7.40 -4.18
N GLN A 431 -15.05 6.41 -4.80
CA GLN A 431 -14.55 5.81 -6.04
C GLN A 431 -15.06 6.54 -7.29
N ILE A 432 -16.12 7.34 -7.15
CA ILE A 432 -16.81 7.98 -8.27
C ILE A 432 -16.05 9.20 -8.77
N THR A 433 -15.55 10.06 -7.90
CA THR A 433 -14.87 11.30 -8.29
C THR A 433 -13.40 11.23 -7.95
N ARG A 434 -12.55 11.60 -8.91
CA ARG A 434 -11.12 11.73 -8.74
C ARG A 434 -10.69 13.13 -9.18
N SER A 435 -9.89 13.78 -8.35
CA SER A 435 -9.43 15.13 -8.57
C SER A 435 -7.90 15.24 -8.61
N GLY A 436 -7.43 16.38 -9.04
CA GLY A 436 -6.02 16.77 -9.12
C GLY A 436 -5.89 18.27 -9.22
N MET A 437 -4.68 18.74 -9.52
CA MET A 437 -4.38 20.13 -9.79
C MET A 437 -4.70 20.48 -11.25
N ASP A 438 -5.02 21.74 -11.50
CA ASP A 438 -5.35 22.24 -12.85
C ASP A 438 -4.10 22.46 -13.70
N MET A 439 -3.62 21.39 -14.32
CA MET A 439 -2.45 21.43 -15.20
C MET A 439 -2.66 22.27 -16.47
N THR A 440 -3.86 22.79 -16.74
CA THR A 440 -4.12 23.71 -17.86
C THR A 440 -3.71 25.14 -17.55
N GLN A 441 -3.39 25.45 -16.29
CA GLN A 441 -3.11 26.77 -15.78
C GLN A 441 -1.63 26.95 -15.40
N PRO A 442 -1.12 28.19 -15.39
CA PRO A 442 0.25 28.49 -14.97
C PRO A 442 0.40 28.33 -13.45
N ASN A 443 1.64 28.14 -13.02
CA ASN A 443 2.04 28.11 -11.60
C ASN A 443 2.10 29.55 -11.04
N GLN A 444 0.95 30.22 -10.91
CA GLN A 444 0.86 31.59 -10.41
C GLN A 444 -0.43 31.77 -9.58
N GLY A 445 -0.28 32.25 -8.34
CA GLY A 445 -1.41 32.43 -7.43
C GLY A 445 -2.04 31.11 -6.98
N VAL A 446 -3.23 31.19 -6.40
CA VAL A 446 -4.03 30.05 -5.92
C VAL A 446 -5.47 30.16 -6.39
N GLY A 447 -6.19 29.04 -6.44
CA GLY A 447 -7.59 28.99 -6.84
C GLY A 447 -7.81 29.04 -8.36
N VAL A 448 -8.99 29.49 -8.78
CA VAL A 448 -9.41 29.48 -10.18
C VAL A 448 -8.45 30.31 -11.05
N GLY A 449 -7.97 29.69 -12.14
CA GLY A 449 -6.98 30.31 -13.04
C GLY A 449 -5.53 30.04 -12.64
N SER A 450 -5.29 29.26 -11.61
CA SER A 450 -3.99 28.80 -11.18
C SER A 450 -3.87 27.27 -11.31
N PHE A 451 -2.65 26.77 -11.47
CA PHE A 451 -2.35 25.35 -11.30
C PHE A 451 -2.83 24.82 -9.95
N PHE A 452 -2.70 25.61 -8.88
CA PHE A 452 -3.12 25.24 -7.51
C PHE A 452 -4.62 25.39 -7.29
N ASN A 453 -5.41 25.02 -8.30
CA ASN A 453 -6.85 24.88 -8.24
C ASN A 453 -7.22 23.38 -8.36
N ARG A 454 -8.03 22.89 -7.43
CA ARG A 454 -8.51 21.50 -7.47
C ARG A 454 -9.58 21.35 -8.55
N VAL A 455 -9.36 20.40 -9.46
CA VAL A 455 -10.30 20.10 -10.55
C VAL A 455 -10.67 18.63 -10.56
N VAL A 456 -11.91 18.35 -10.94
CA VAL A 456 -12.35 16.96 -11.15
C VAL A 456 -11.79 16.46 -12.47
N LEU A 457 -10.97 15.43 -12.41
CA LEU A 457 -10.31 14.81 -13.56
C LEU A 457 -11.08 13.63 -14.12
N GLU A 458 -11.73 12.88 -13.25
CA GLU A 458 -12.39 11.63 -13.61
C GLU A 458 -13.66 11.44 -12.80
N ARG A 459 -14.72 10.96 -13.49
CA ARG A 459 -15.94 10.44 -12.86
C ARG A 459 -16.12 8.99 -13.27
N ARG A 460 -16.19 8.11 -12.30
CA ARG A 460 -16.29 6.66 -12.47
C ARG A 460 -17.70 6.18 -12.12
N ALA A 461 -18.13 5.12 -12.77
CA ALA A 461 -19.30 4.37 -12.32
C ALA A 461 -18.88 3.46 -11.15
N TRP A 462 -19.74 3.38 -10.14
CA TRP A 462 -19.61 2.45 -9.02
C TRP A 462 -20.98 1.86 -8.67
N THR A 463 -21.03 0.55 -8.54
CA THR A 463 -22.22 -0.15 -8.03
C THR A 463 -21.80 -1.17 -6.97
N ARG A 464 -22.72 -1.60 -6.12
CA ARG A 464 -22.44 -2.62 -5.08
C ARG A 464 -22.01 -3.96 -5.68
N ALA A 465 -22.42 -4.29 -6.93
CA ALA A 465 -21.92 -5.45 -7.64
C ALA A 465 -20.38 -5.49 -7.70
N MET A 466 -19.72 -4.33 -7.82
CA MET A 466 -18.26 -4.20 -7.94
C MET A 466 -17.49 -4.51 -6.65
N LEU A 467 -18.16 -4.84 -5.54
CA LEU A 467 -17.54 -5.42 -4.35
C LEU A 467 -16.92 -6.78 -4.66
N LEU A 468 -17.53 -7.54 -5.56
CA LEU A 468 -17.02 -8.84 -6.05
C LEU A 468 -16.84 -8.79 -7.57
N TYR A 469 -15.97 -9.64 -8.11
CA TYR A 469 -15.85 -9.81 -9.56
C TYR A 469 -17.01 -10.64 -10.10
N PRO A 470 -17.50 -10.35 -11.34
CA PRO A 470 -18.41 -11.26 -12.00
C PRO A 470 -17.70 -12.57 -12.37
N ILE A 471 -18.42 -13.67 -12.29
CA ILE A 471 -18.01 -14.90 -12.97
C ILE A 471 -18.23 -14.66 -14.46
N PRO A 472 -17.22 -14.96 -15.33
CA PRO A 472 -17.37 -14.76 -16.76
C PRO A 472 -18.63 -15.46 -17.29
N TYR A 473 -19.45 -14.74 -18.04
CA TYR A 473 -20.74 -15.26 -18.55
C TYR A 473 -20.58 -16.53 -19.37
N THR A 474 -19.46 -16.67 -20.08
CA THR A 474 -19.11 -17.88 -20.83
C THR A 474 -18.99 -19.11 -19.94
N GLU A 475 -18.50 -18.95 -18.71
CA GLU A 475 -18.38 -20.07 -17.76
C GLU A 475 -19.76 -20.48 -17.22
N ILE A 476 -20.63 -19.49 -16.98
CA ILE A 476 -22.01 -19.77 -16.57
C ILE A 476 -22.76 -20.48 -17.67
N GLN A 477 -22.58 -20.07 -18.96
CA GLN A 477 -23.21 -20.72 -20.11
C GLN A 477 -22.70 -22.17 -20.36
N ARG A 478 -21.42 -22.41 -20.05
CA ARG A 478 -20.82 -23.76 -20.17
C ARG A 478 -21.25 -24.69 -19.05
N SER A 479 -21.73 -24.16 -17.95
CA SER A 479 -22.22 -24.97 -16.84
C SER A 479 -23.59 -25.57 -17.21
N PRO A 480 -23.68 -26.89 -17.45
CA PRO A 480 -24.96 -27.55 -17.75
C PRO A 480 -25.96 -27.33 -16.60
N GLY A 481 -27.21 -27.16 -16.93
CA GLY A 481 -28.27 -26.98 -15.93
C GLY A 481 -28.20 -25.67 -15.15
N LYS A 482 -27.29 -24.71 -15.48
CA LYS A 482 -27.06 -23.45 -14.76
C LYS A 482 -26.65 -23.64 -13.30
N ILE A 483 -25.83 -24.63 -13.02
CA ILE A 483 -25.34 -24.97 -11.68
C ILE A 483 -24.42 -23.86 -11.14
N LEU A 484 -23.63 -23.22 -12.01
CA LEU A 484 -22.76 -22.13 -11.61
C LEU A 484 -23.54 -20.83 -11.41
N ILE A 485 -23.76 -20.46 -10.16
CA ILE A 485 -24.51 -19.25 -9.77
C ILE A 485 -23.60 -18.03 -9.81
N GLN A 486 -24.07 -16.94 -10.41
CA GLN A 486 -23.35 -15.65 -10.50
C GLN A 486 -23.18 -15.00 -9.12
N ASN A 487 -22.16 -14.16 -8.98
CA ASN A 487 -22.04 -13.29 -7.83
C ASN A 487 -23.18 -12.25 -7.78
N PRO A 488 -23.54 -11.76 -6.56
CA PRO A 488 -24.69 -10.87 -6.39
C PRO A 488 -24.65 -9.64 -7.29
N LEU A 489 -25.80 -9.26 -7.82
CA LEU A 489 -26.04 -8.06 -8.63
C LEU A 489 -25.34 -8.02 -10.01
N TRP A 490 -24.72 -9.11 -10.43
CA TRP A 490 -24.16 -9.27 -11.78
C TRP A 490 -25.08 -10.02 -12.74
#